data_71781eaa30d96d9f5db6eeb1a79004ba
#
_entry.id   71781eaa30d96d9f5db6eeb1a79004ba
#
_cell.length_a   1.000
_cell.length_b   1.000
_cell.length_c   1.000
_cell.angle_alpha   90.00
_cell.angle_beta   90.00
_cell.angle_gamma   90.00
#
_symmetry.space_group_name_H-M   'P 1'
#
loop_
_entity.id
_entity.type
_entity.pdbx_description
1 polymer ?
#
loop_
_entity_poly.entity_id
_entity_poly.type
_entity_poly.pdbx_seq_one_letter_code
_entity_poly.pdbx_strand_id
1 'polypeptide(L)'
;MQRNEMDDAGRCGMALTRRRTLGAAGATALATLAGCLTDDGSDTREYSLSIDRIERSPVEHALYEPDDSPLFGDPAETALSNVLPDGRHTTYGYKPVPNDGYVEYEGSYFQLIYVVTGRQQMERQLVRVETVPEEQVPEDAILVDSLERPSARIIKILHSDSQSGGGSSTAELLRDDGYVLRRPSERESRLARGELDGRVVTMTDSGAWAYRVDVTTETITETAHTVMATEVATSQSEFREVVFGSRIDAELTPAELPADAREILDEAIAGGTYTEEAPKTAAFETLLAALGLGAVDTAANGKLLWYDDELYRYGLYSNTTEDGS
;
A
#
# COMPACT_ATOMS: atom_id res chain seq x y z
N MET A 1 -9.54 -55.34 40.24
CA MET A 1 -8.70 -54.93 41.40
C MET A 1 -8.29 -53.49 41.13
N GLN A 2 -8.78 -52.58 42.04
CA GLN A 2 -8.45 -51.15 42.27
C GLN A 2 -8.56 -50.17 41.08
N ARG A 3 -9.59 -49.40 41.01
CA ARG A 3 -10.07 -48.09 41.54
C ARG A 3 -8.95 -47.18 42.03
N ASN A 4 -8.92 -45.98 41.41
CA ASN A 4 -8.94 -44.64 42.04
C ASN A 4 -9.26 -43.63 40.89
N GLU A 5 -10.25 -43.00 40.91
CA GLU A 5 -11.00 -41.82 41.41
C GLU A 5 -10.14 -40.63 41.80
N MET A 6 -10.74 -39.49 41.46
CA MET A 6 -10.57 -38.09 41.91
C MET A 6 -9.71 -37.22 41.02
N ASP A 7 -10.06 -35.97 40.74
CA ASP A 7 -11.18 -35.04 40.95
C ASP A 7 -10.82 -33.80 40.09
N ASP A 8 -11.76 -33.24 39.40
CA ASP A 8 -12.55 -32.02 39.61
C ASP A 8 -11.79 -30.68 39.43
N ALA A 9 -12.55 -29.81 38.77
CA ALA A 9 -12.62 -28.36 38.83
C ALA A 9 -11.60 -27.47 38.05
N GLY A 10 -12.18 -26.63 37.22
CA GLY A 10 -11.54 -25.37 36.82
C GLY A 10 -12.12 -24.66 35.60
N ARG A 11 -13.45 -24.50 35.51
CA ARG A 11 -14.02 -23.45 34.68
C ARG A 11 -13.64 -22.09 35.26
N CYS A 12 -12.92 -21.28 34.50
CA CYS A 12 -12.78 -19.86 34.80
C CYS A 12 -13.15 -19.05 33.56
N GLY A 13 -14.39 -18.66 33.48
CA GLY A 13 -14.87 -17.62 32.57
C GLY A 13 -14.43 -16.28 33.12
N MET A 14 -13.68 -15.49 32.35
CA MET A 14 -13.42 -14.09 32.66
C MET A 14 -14.39 -13.20 31.85
N ALA A 15 -15.42 -12.73 32.57
CA ALA A 15 -16.25 -11.64 32.12
C ALA A 15 -15.49 -10.32 32.24
N LEU A 16 -15.38 -9.60 31.15
CA LEU A 16 -14.85 -8.23 31.11
C LEU A 16 -15.91 -7.26 31.67
N THR A 17 -15.70 -6.82 32.89
CA THR A 17 -16.52 -5.79 33.52
C THR A 17 -15.92 -4.41 33.25
N ARG A 18 -16.66 -3.59 32.49
CA ARG A 18 -16.42 -2.14 32.39
C ARG A 18 -16.60 -1.50 33.77
N ARG A 19 -15.58 -0.85 34.29
CA ARG A 19 -15.71 0.11 35.40
C ARG A 19 -15.36 1.51 34.90
N ARG A 20 -16.43 2.34 34.87
CA ARG A 20 -16.33 3.80 34.90
C ARG A 20 -15.98 4.21 36.32
N THR A 21 -14.97 5.05 36.49
CA THR A 21 -14.79 5.84 37.72
C THR A 21 -14.66 7.30 37.33
N LEU A 22 -15.69 8.05 37.71
CA LEU A 22 -15.64 9.50 37.89
C LEU A 22 -14.85 9.80 39.16
N GLY A 23 -13.98 10.77 39.12
CA GLY A 23 -13.31 11.34 40.27
C GLY A 23 -13.12 12.83 40.08
N ALA A 24 -13.77 13.63 40.92
CA ALA A 24 -13.87 15.07 40.83
C ALA A 24 -12.76 15.79 41.61
N ALA A 25 -12.48 17.00 41.15
CA ALA A 25 -12.13 18.24 41.84
C ALA A 25 -10.92 18.28 42.82
N GLY A 26 -10.06 19.23 42.57
CA GLY A 26 -9.07 19.78 43.52
C GLY A 26 -8.34 20.97 42.95
N ALA A 27 -8.88 22.16 43.08
CA ALA A 27 -8.23 23.43 42.79
C ALA A 27 -7.18 23.76 43.86
N THR A 28 -5.97 24.08 43.46
CA THR A 28 -5.05 24.93 44.25
C THR A 28 -4.22 25.81 43.34
N ALA A 29 -4.50 27.09 43.42
CA ALA A 29 -3.68 28.14 42.82
C ALA A 29 -2.39 28.33 43.63
N LEU A 30 -1.23 28.37 42.92
CA LEU A 30 -0.03 29.03 43.41
C LEU A 30 0.62 29.76 42.23
N ALA A 31 0.55 31.08 42.31
CA ALA A 31 1.30 32.00 41.47
C ALA A 31 2.75 32.04 41.92
N THR A 32 3.68 31.79 41.02
CA THR A 32 5.05 32.27 41.15
C THR A 32 5.54 32.78 39.79
N LEU A 33 5.79 34.06 39.74
CA LEU A 33 6.50 34.80 38.72
C LEU A 33 7.94 34.25 38.58
N ALA A 34 8.25 33.74 37.40
CA ALA A 34 9.61 33.69 36.92
C ALA A 34 9.56 33.89 35.42
N GLY A 35 9.99 35.07 34.98
CA GLY A 35 10.17 35.35 33.57
C GLY A 35 11.29 34.47 33.03
N CYS A 36 10.97 33.68 32.03
CA CYS A 36 11.95 33.21 31.07
C CYS A 36 11.45 33.68 29.72
N LEU A 37 12.29 34.43 29.06
CA LEU A 37 12.23 34.66 27.62
C LEU A 37 12.26 33.25 26.96
N THR A 38 11.12 32.72 26.63
CA THR A 38 11.02 31.65 25.66
C THR A 38 11.09 32.33 24.32
N ASP A 39 12.16 32.05 23.62
CA ASP A 39 12.23 32.17 22.18
C ASP A 39 11.12 31.28 21.64
N ASP A 40 9.99 31.89 21.30
CA ASP A 40 8.81 31.23 20.77
C ASP A 40 9.01 31.11 19.25
N GLY A 41 9.91 30.21 18.87
CA GLY A 41 9.90 29.66 17.53
C GLY A 41 8.57 28.91 17.38
N SER A 42 7.56 29.62 16.90
CA SER A 42 6.25 29.03 16.65
C SER A 42 6.36 28.12 15.44
N ASP A 43 6.64 26.83 15.71
CA ASP A 43 6.40 25.79 14.71
C ASP A 43 4.93 25.90 14.26
N THR A 44 4.72 26.51 13.11
CA THR A 44 3.38 26.65 12.54
C THR A 44 3.02 25.31 11.90
N ARG A 45 2.01 24.66 12.47
CA ARG A 45 1.47 23.42 11.88
C ARG A 45 0.38 23.79 10.88
N GLU A 46 0.53 23.28 9.66
CA GLU A 46 -0.45 23.41 8.58
C GLU A 46 -1.12 22.07 8.32
N TYR A 47 -2.43 22.10 8.15
CA TYR A 47 -3.25 20.94 7.77
C TYR A 47 -3.72 21.10 6.33
N SER A 48 -3.55 20.06 5.52
CA SER A 48 -3.96 20.02 4.12
C SER A 48 -4.89 18.83 3.88
N LEU A 49 -6.17 19.11 3.63
CA LEU A 49 -7.19 18.12 3.26
C LEU A 49 -7.27 18.06 1.74
N SER A 50 -6.81 16.96 1.14
CA SER A 50 -6.95 16.72 -0.29
C SER A 50 -8.20 15.90 -0.59
N ILE A 51 -8.92 16.25 -1.65
CA ILE A 51 -10.11 15.52 -2.11
C ILE A 51 -10.09 15.45 -3.63
N ASP A 52 -10.04 14.23 -4.17
CA ASP A 52 -10.01 13.97 -5.60
C ASP A 52 -11.24 13.16 -6.01
N ARG A 53 -11.97 13.64 -7.01
CA ARG A 53 -13.12 12.91 -7.56
C ARG A 53 -12.67 11.66 -8.30
N ILE A 54 -13.41 10.56 -8.09
CA ILE A 54 -13.25 9.30 -8.83
C ILE A 54 -14.43 9.17 -9.79
N GLU A 55 -14.15 9.12 -11.10
CA GLU A 55 -15.18 9.08 -12.14
C GLU A 55 -15.84 7.69 -12.31
N ARG A 56 -15.49 6.72 -11.50
CA ARG A 56 -16.09 5.38 -11.49
C ARG A 56 -17.08 5.25 -10.35
N SER A 57 -18.10 4.41 -10.54
CA SER A 57 -18.96 4.02 -9.43
C SER A 57 -18.16 3.27 -8.34
N PRO A 58 -18.64 3.25 -7.08
CA PRO A 58 -17.98 2.51 -6.00
C PRO A 58 -17.77 1.03 -6.35
N VAL A 59 -18.73 0.41 -7.04
CA VAL A 59 -18.66 -0.99 -7.50
C VAL A 59 -17.52 -1.18 -8.50
N GLU A 60 -17.49 -0.36 -9.56
CA GLU A 60 -16.43 -0.45 -10.58
C GLU A 60 -15.05 -0.12 -10.01
N HIS A 61 -14.98 0.83 -9.06
CA HIS A 61 -13.71 1.19 -8.41
C HIS A 61 -13.15 0.06 -7.53
N ALA A 62 -14.02 -0.74 -6.93
CA ALA A 62 -13.63 -1.85 -6.06
C ALA A 62 -13.15 -3.09 -6.83
N LEU A 63 -13.55 -3.24 -8.10
CA LEU A 63 -13.19 -4.40 -8.91
C LEU A 63 -11.73 -4.30 -9.38
N TYR A 64 -11.04 -5.40 -9.26
CA TYR A 64 -9.72 -5.61 -9.82
C TYR A 64 -9.82 -6.10 -11.26
N GLU A 65 -9.17 -5.39 -12.16
CA GLU A 65 -8.98 -5.78 -13.55
C GLU A 65 -7.48 -5.98 -13.79
N PRO A 66 -7.03 -7.15 -14.30
CA PRO A 66 -5.65 -7.33 -14.72
C PRO A 66 -5.24 -6.29 -15.79
N ASP A 67 -4.00 -5.84 -15.75
CA ASP A 67 -3.45 -5.03 -16.85
C ASP A 67 -3.09 -5.93 -18.06
N ASP A 68 -2.98 -5.35 -19.25
CA ASP A 68 -2.67 -6.07 -20.49
C ASP A 68 -1.18 -6.43 -20.63
N SER A 69 -0.37 -6.33 -19.56
CA SER A 69 1.06 -6.56 -19.69
C SER A 69 1.46 -8.02 -19.43
N PRO A 70 2.37 -8.58 -20.23
CA PRO A 70 2.89 -9.93 -19.99
C PRO A 70 3.58 -10.10 -18.63
N LEU A 71 3.99 -9.01 -18.00
CA LEU A 71 4.68 -9.05 -16.70
C LEU A 71 3.73 -9.22 -15.53
N PHE A 72 2.57 -8.56 -15.56
CA PHE A 72 1.61 -8.55 -14.47
C PHE A 72 0.26 -9.13 -14.88
N GLY A 73 -0.25 -8.80 -16.08
CA GLY A 73 -1.54 -9.23 -16.60
C GLY A 73 -1.59 -10.74 -16.84
N ASP A 74 -0.69 -11.30 -17.64
CA ASP A 74 -0.70 -12.74 -17.93
C ASP A 74 -0.66 -13.63 -16.66
N PRO A 75 0.22 -13.35 -15.66
CA PRO A 75 0.17 -14.09 -14.40
C PRO A 75 -1.13 -13.90 -13.61
N ALA A 76 -1.74 -12.71 -13.69
CA ALA A 76 -3.00 -12.42 -13.02
C ALA A 76 -4.16 -13.17 -13.69
N GLU A 77 -4.28 -13.11 -15.01
CA GLU A 77 -5.29 -13.86 -15.78
C GLU A 77 -5.16 -15.37 -15.56
N THR A 78 -3.91 -15.89 -15.58
CA THR A 78 -3.64 -17.29 -15.28
C THR A 78 -4.12 -17.66 -13.88
N ALA A 79 -3.87 -16.78 -12.89
CA ALA A 79 -4.33 -17.03 -11.53
C ALA A 79 -5.85 -17.02 -11.44
N LEU A 80 -6.52 -16.01 -12.01
CA LEU A 80 -7.97 -15.88 -11.98
C LEU A 80 -8.66 -17.06 -12.66
N SER A 81 -8.18 -17.48 -13.83
CA SER A 81 -8.75 -18.65 -14.56
C SER A 81 -8.64 -19.97 -13.79
N ASN A 82 -7.65 -20.11 -12.89
CA ASN A 82 -7.48 -21.28 -12.04
C ASN A 82 -8.22 -21.20 -10.70
N VAL A 83 -8.61 -20.01 -10.29
CA VAL A 83 -9.20 -19.74 -8.97
C VAL A 83 -10.70 -19.66 -9.04
N LEU A 84 -11.25 -19.08 -10.09
CA LEU A 84 -12.70 -18.88 -10.24
C LEU A 84 -13.40 -20.11 -10.79
N PRO A 85 -14.59 -20.49 -10.27
CA PRO A 85 -15.23 -19.87 -9.11
C PRO A 85 -14.73 -20.42 -7.74
N ASP A 86 -14.19 -21.66 -7.68
CA ASP A 86 -13.94 -22.42 -6.45
C ASP A 86 -12.56 -23.11 -6.41
N GLY A 87 -11.67 -22.74 -7.33
CA GLY A 87 -10.34 -23.31 -7.45
C GLY A 87 -9.30 -22.63 -6.55
N ARG A 88 -8.04 -22.92 -6.88
CA ARG A 88 -6.89 -22.31 -6.23
C ARG A 88 -5.68 -22.27 -7.15
N HIS A 89 -4.83 -21.25 -6.96
CA HIS A 89 -3.59 -21.11 -7.71
C HIS A 89 -2.44 -20.81 -6.76
N THR A 90 -1.30 -21.51 -6.93
CA THR A 90 -0.12 -21.33 -6.08
C THR A 90 1.03 -20.77 -6.89
N THR A 91 1.64 -19.71 -6.39
CA THR A 91 2.88 -19.12 -6.91
C THR A 91 3.97 -19.12 -5.84
N TYR A 92 5.20 -18.96 -6.26
CA TYR A 92 6.36 -18.99 -5.38
C TYR A 92 7.13 -17.67 -5.44
N GLY A 93 7.20 -16.99 -4.28
CA GLY A 93 7.94 -15.73 -4.12
C GLY A 93 7.27 -14.50 -4.72
N TYR A 94 6.07 -14.60 -5.29
CA TYR A 94 5.29 -13.44 -5.76
C TYR A 94 3.79 -13.71 -5.67
N LYS A 95 3.00 -12.64 -5.71
CA LYS A 95 1.53 -12.69 -5.75
C LYS A 95 1.08 -12.12 -7.10
N PRO A 96 0.35 -12.90 -7.93
CA PRO A 96 -0.08 -12.44 -9.26
C PRO A 96 -1.25 -11.46 -9.23
N VAL A 97 -2.12 -11.53 -8.22
CA VAL A 97 -3.29 -10.66 -8.04
C VAL A 97 -3.20 -9.93 -6.70
N PRO A 98 -3.93 -8.83 -6.47
CA PRO A 98 -3.95 -8.16 -5.17
C PRO A 98 -4.53 -9.06 -4.09
N ASN A 99 -4.05 -8.92 -2.86
CA ASN A 99 -4.74 -9.48 -1.72
C ASN A 99 -5.98 -8.65 -1.42
N ASP A 100 -7.07 -9.30 -1.04
CA ASP A 100 -8.33 -8.63 -0.69
C ASP A 100 -8.98 -7.85 -1.86
N GLY A 101 -8.60 -8.16 -3.12
CA GLY A 101 -9.23 -7.61 -4.32
C GLY A 101 -10.59 -8.29 -4.58
N TYR A 102 -11.48 -7.58 -5.25
CA TYR A 102 -12.74 -8.14 -5.73
C TYR A 102 -12.69 -8.36 -7.24
N VAL A 103 -13.32 -9.41 -7.72
CA VAL A 103 -13.47 -9.71 -9.15
C VAL A 103 -14.91 -10.14 -9.45
N GLU A 104 -15.38 -9.82 -10.65
CA GLU A 104 -16.65 -10.33 -11.15
C GLU A 104 -16.38 -11.57 -12.04
N TYR A 105 -17.22 -12.59 -11.88
CA TYR A 105 -17.20 -13.79 -12.73
C TYR A 105 -18.63 -14.33 -12.88
N GLU A 106 -19.10 -14.40 -14.12
CA GLU A 106 -20.44 -14.92 -14.49
C GLU A 106 -21.60 -14.29 -13.70
N GLY A 107 -21.50 -13.00 -13.37
CA GLY A 107 -22.52 -12.24 -12.64
C GLY A 107 -22.46 -12.38 -11.11
N SER A 108 -21.55 -13.18 -10.58
CA SER A 108 -21.23 -13.26 -9.16
C SER A 108 -19.93 -12.50 -8.84
N TYR A 109 -19.77 -12.09 -7.59
CA TYR A 109 -18.64 -11.30 -7.11
C TYR A 109 -17.85 -12.08 -6.09
N PHE A 110 -16.54 -12.10 -6.25
CA PHE A 110 -15.62 -12.90 -5.45
C PHE A 110 -14.55 -12.01 -4.82
N GLN A 111 -14.21 -12.31 -3.57
CA GLN A 111 -13.06 -11.74 -2.88
C GLN A 111 -11.87 -12.68 -3.00
N LEU A 112 -10.71 -12.13 -3.39
CA LEU A 112 -9.46 -12.85 -3.52
C LEU A 112 -8.70 -12.84 -2.20
N ILE A 113 -8.31 -14.04 -1.73
CA ILE A 113 -7.64 -14.22 -0.44
C ILE A 113 -6.36 -15.02 -0.64
N TYR A 114 -5.25 -14.55 -0.06
CA TYR A 114 -4.00 -15.28 -0.03
C TYR A 114 -3.76 -16.03 1.27
N VAL A 115 -3.26 -17.24 1.13
CA VAL A 115 -2.76 -18.05 2.24
C VAL A 115 -1.32 -18.46 1.94
N VAL A 116 -0.45 -18.35 2.93
CA VAL A 116 0.90 -18.95 2.85
C VAL A 116 0.75 -20.43 3.15
N THR A 117 0.92 -21.27 2.12
CA THR A 117 0.73 -22.72 2.22
C THR A 117 2.02 -23.51 2.44
N GLY A 118 3.16 -22.84 2.38
CA GLY A 118 4.44 -23.48 2.64
C GLY A 118 5.64 -22.68 2.17
N ARG A 119 6.77 -23.37 2.14
CA ARG A 119 8.04 -22.89 1.56
C ARG A 119 8.66 -24.01 0.75
N GLN A 120 9.29 -23.67 -0.35
CA GLN A 120 9.94 -24.61 -1.25
C GLN A 120 11.33 -24.14 -1.65
N GLN A 121 12.30 -25.04 -1.60
CA GLN A 121 13.61 -24.79 -2.21
C GLN A 121 13.50 -24.98 -3.72
N MET A 122 14.01 -24.01 -4.46
CA MET A 122 14.02 -24.06 -5.92
C MET A 122 15.18 -23.24 -6.50
N GLU A 123 15.64 -23.66 -7.66
CA GLU A 123 16.64 -22.89 -8.41
C GLU A 123 16.00 -21.64 -9.00
N ARG A 124 16.66 -20.50 -8.78
CA ARG A 124 16.27 -19.19 -9.29
C ARG A 124 17.48 -18.48 -9.88
N GLN A 125 17.25 -17.74 -10.93
CA GLN A 125 18.25 -16.79 -11.42
C GLN A 125 18.14 -15.50 -10.62
N LEU A 126 19.29 -14.99 -10.21
CA LEU A 126 19.46 -13.72 -9.53
C LEU A 126 20.26 -12.80 -10.43
N VAL A 127 19.81 -11.56 -10.51
CA VAL A 127 20.48 -10.50 -11.26
C VAL A 127 21.06 -9.52 -10.26
N ARG A 128 22.37 -9.28 -10.34
CA ARG A 128 23.10 -8.26 -9.60
C ARG A 128 23.68 -7.23 -10.53
N VAL A 129 24.01 -6.08 -10.02
CA VAL A 129 24.68 -5.04 -10.78
C VAL A 129 25.86 -4.47 -9.99
N GLU A 130 26.96 -4.23 -10.71
CA GLU A 130 28.14 -3.56 -10.18
C GLU A 130 28.30 -2.22 -10.90
N THR A 131 28.48 -1.13 -10.15
CA THR A 131 28.68 0.21 -10.72
C THR A 131 29.96 0.25 -11.55
N VAL A 132 29.87 0.79 -12.76
CA VAL A 132 31.00 0.99 -13.67
C VAL A 132 31.33 2.49 -13.71
N PRO A 133 32.58 2.89 -13.41
CA PRO A 133 33.01 4.29 -13.57
C PRO A 133 32.82 4.78 -15.01
N GLU A 134 32.49 6.06 -15.17
CA GLU A 134 32.16 6.66 -16.48
C GLU A 134 33.28 6.46 -17.51
N GLU A 135 34.53 6.60 -17.09
CA GLU A 135 35.72 6.38 -17.96
C GLU A 135 35.93 4.93 -18.39
N GLN A 136 35.21 3.97 -17.81
CA GLN A 136 35.28 2.55 -18.12
C GLN A 136 34.05 2.03 -18.85
N VAL A 137 33.10 2.91 -19.17
CA VAL A 137 31.90 2.53 -19.93
C VAL A 137 32.30 2.23 -21.38
N PRO A 138 32.00 1.02 -21.87
CA PRO A 138 32.34 0.67 -23.25
C PRO A 138 31.40 1.37 -24.25
N GLU A 139 31.89 1.60 -25.46
CA GLU A 139 31.11 2.24 -26.54
C GLU A 139 29.86 1.43 -26.95
N ASP A 140 29.88 0.11 -26.72
CA ASP A 140 28.75 -0.79 -26.98
C ASP A 140 27.86 -1.03 -25.77
N ALA A 141 27.93 -0.15 -24.76
CA ALA A 141 27.03 -0.18 -23.61
C ALA A 141 25.56 -0.07 -24.05
N ILE A 142 24.69 -0.80 -23.36
CA ILE A 142 23.28 -0.91 -23.71
C ILE A 142 22.48 0.12 -22.92
N LEU A 143 21.72 0.98 -23.60
CA LEU A 143 20.82 1.88 -22.91
C LEU A 143 19.64 1.10 -22.31
N VAL A 144 19.32 1.33 -21.02
CA VAL A 144 18.25 0.62 -20.32
C VAL A 144 16.90 0.71 -21.04
N ASP A 145 16.57 1.86 -21.61
CA ASP A 145 15.31 2.08 -22.32
C ASP A 145 15.23 1.36 -23.68
N SER A 146 16.34 0.77 -24.17
CA SER A 146 16.35 -0.10 -25.35
C SER A 146 16.06 -1.57 -25.02
N LEU A 147 15.97 -1.91 -23.74
CA LEU A 147 15.64 -3.26 -23.29
C LEU A 147 14.14 -3.50 -23.28
N GLU A 148 13.72 -4.75 -23.41
CA GLU A 148 12.35 -5.14 -23.16
C GLU A 148 11.94 -4.87 -21.70
N ARG A 149 10.65 -4.64 -21.46
CA ARG A 149 10.11 -4.19 -20.16
C ARG A 149 10.57 -5.02 -18.96
N PRO A 150 10.58 -6.37 -18.97
CA PRO A 150 11.07 -7.14 -17.81
C PRO A 150 12.51 -6.80 -17.46
N SER A 151 13.43 -6.83 -18.44
CA SER A 151 14.85 -6.53 -18.19
C SER A 151 15.08 -5.08 -17.78
N ALA A 152 14.48 -4.12 -18.49
CA ALA A 152 14.60 -2.69 -18.16
C ALA A 152 14.13 -2.41 -16.73
N ARG A 153 12.97 -2.96 -16.34
CA ARG A 153 12.43 -2.80 -15.00
C ARG A 153 13.35 -3.33 -13.91
N ILE A 154 13.92 -4.51 -14.12
CA ILE A 154 14.83 -5.14 -13.15
C ILE A 154 16.07 -4.26 -12.94
N ILE A 155 16.68 -3.79 -14.01
CA ILE A 155 17.87 -2.89 -13.93
C ILE A 155 17.50 -1.57 -13.21
N LYS A 156 16.32 -0.99 -13.49
CA LYS A 156 15.84 0.24 -12.81
C LYS A 156 15.61 0.02 -11.32
N ILE A 157 15.12 -1.14 -10.90
CA ILE A 157 14.97 -1.50 -9.49
C ILE A 157 16.34 -1.59 -8.81
N LEU A 158 17.28 -2.31 -9.40
CA LEU A 158 18.64 -2.46 -8.88
C LEU A 158 19.38 -1.12 -8.82
N HIS A 159 19.19 -0.24 -9.83
CA HIS A 159 19.67 1.12 -9.79
C HIS A 159 19.10 1.91 -8.59
N SER A 160 17.78 1.90 -8.42
CA SER A 160 17.11 2.59 -7.31
C SER A 160 17.63 2.11 -5.94
N ASP A 161 17.82 0.81 -5.78
CA ASP A 161 18.34 0.21 -4.56
C ASP A 161 19.79 0.65 -4.30
N SER A 162 20.64 0.61 -5.33
CA SER A 162 22.04 1.06 -5.22
C SER A 162 22.16 2.54 -4.84
N GLN A 163 21.25 3.40 -5.32
CA GLN A 163 21.25 4.83 -5.01
C GLN A 163 20.71 5.12 -3.60
N SER A 164 19.79 4.31 -3.09
CA SER A 164 19.18 4.47 -1.76
C SER A 164 19.95 3.79 -0.63
N GLY A 165 21.05 3.11 -0.93
CA GLY A 165 21.81 2.34 0.06
C GLY A 165 21.03 1.19 0.69
N GLY A 166 20.12 0.54 -0.08
CA GLY A 166 19.30 -0.58 0.38
C GLY A 166 17.99 -0.17 1.08
N GLY A 167 17.66 1.14 1.10
CA GLY A 167 16.45 1.68 1.73
C GLY A 167 15.28 1.90 0.77
N SER A 168 15.31 1.29 -0.42
CA SER A 168 14.26 1.50 -1.43
C SER A 168 12.95 0.75 -1.06
N SER A 169 11.82 1.30 -1.50
CA SER A 169 10.50 0.65 -1.36
C SER A 169 10.39 -0.68 -2.12
N THR A 170 11.38 -0.99 -2.96
CA THR A 170 11.48 -2.23 -3.74
C THR A 170 12.38 -3.30 -3.09
N ALA A 171 12.92 -3.03 -1.90
CA ALA A 171 13.80 -3.96 -1.18
C ALA A 171 13.18 -5.36 -0.96
N GLU A 172 11.85 -5.46 -0.84
CA GLU A 172 11.14 -6.75 -0.73
C GLU A 172 11.27 -7.63 -1.99
N LEU A 173 11.61 -7.05 -3.15
CA LEU A 173 11.81 -7.77 -4.41
C LEU A 173 13.22 -8.37 -4.49
N LEU A 174 14.14 -7.86 -3.68
CA LEU A 174 15.53 -8.25 -3.65
C LEU A 174 15.76 -9.38 -2.64
N ARG A 175 16.81 -10.11 -2.86
CA ARG A 175 17.43 -11.02 -1.91
C ARG A 175 18.89 -10.63 -1.78
N ASP A 176 19.27 -10.17 -0.60
CA ASP A 176 20.53 -9.50 -0.35
C ASP A 176 20.64 -8.27 -1.30
N ASP A 177 21.52 -8.30 -2.29
CA ASP A 177 21.74 -7.27 -3.31
C ASP A 177 21.22 -7.67 -4.72
N GLY A 178 20.54 -8.82 -4.83
CA GLY A 178 20.13 -9.40 -6.12
C GLY A 178 18.61 -9.40 -6.34
N TYR A 179 18.19 -9.08 -7.55
CA TYR A 179 16.81 -9.26 -7.99
C TYR A 179 16.56 -10.71 -8.40
N VAL A 180 15.53 -11.34 -7.86
CA VAL A 180 15.18 -12.74 -8.17
C VAL A 180 14.17 -12.81 -9.31
N LEU A 181 14.48 -13.52 -10.39
CA LEU A 181 13.57 -13.72 -11.52
C LEU A 181 12.46 -14.73 -11.15
N ARG A 182 11.28 -14.25 -10.86
CA ARG A 182 10.16 -15.06 -10.35
C ARG A 182 9.03 -15.23 -11.34
N ARG A 183 8.64 -14.15 -12.04
CA ARG A 183 7.49 -14.17 -12.96
C ARG A 183 7.83 -14.88 -14.27
N PRO A 184 6.83 -15.45 -14.97
CA PRO A 184 7.07 -16.14 -16.26
C PRO A 184 7.85 -15.29 -17.25
N SER A 185 7.41 -14.06 -17.53
CA SER A 185 8.08 -13.16 -18.47
C SER A 185 9.48 -12.73 -18.03
N GLU A 186 9.76 -12.65 -16.72
CA GLU A 186 11.12 -12.42 -16.21
C GLU A 186 12.04 -13.60 -16.52
N ARG A 187 11.55 -14.83 -16.38
CA ARG A 187 12.31 -16.06 -16.68
C ARG A 187 12.52 -16.32 -18.18
N GLU A 188 11.80 -15.58 -19.02
CA GLU A 188 11.94 -15.59 -20.48
C GLU A 188 12.69 -14.35 -21.03
N SER A 189 13.08 -13.44 -20.13
CA SER A 189 13.75 -12.20 -20.49
C SER A 189 15.17 -12.41 -21.03
N ARG A 190 15.77 -11.36 -21.62
CA ARG A 190 17.17 -11.36 -22.04
C ARG A 190 18.12 -11.58 -20.86
N LEU A 191 17.76 -11.14 -19.65
CA LEU A 191 18.50 -11.43 -18.43
C LEU A 191 18.54 -12.95 -18.15
N ALA A 192 17.36 -13.58 -18.16
CA ALA A 192 17.26 -15.02 -17.91
C ALA A 192 17.96 -15.89 -18.96
N ARG A 193 18.02 -15.43 -20.21
CA ARG A 193 18.75 -16.11 -21.28
C ARG A 193 20.26 -15.89 -21.24
N GLY A 194 20.75 -15.08 -20.29
CA GLY A 194 22.19 -14.75 -20.17
C GLY A 194 22.72 -13.78 -21.25
N GLU A 195 21.85 -13.18 -22.05
CA GLU A 195 22.27 -12.26 -23.13
C GLU A 195 22.85 -10.95 -22.58
N LEU A 196 22.55 -10.61 -21.35
CA LEU A 196 23.04 -9.40 -20.67
C LEU A 196 24.12 -9.71 -19.63
N ASP A 197 24.46 -10.97 -19.41
CA ASP A 197 25.49 -11.34 -18.45
C ASP A 197 26.86 -10.79 -18.85
N GLY A 198 27.57 -10.14 -17.93
CA GLY A 198 28.82 -9.43 -18.14
C GLY A 198 28.72 -8.15 -18.97
N ARG A 199 27.53 -7.80 -19.52
CA ARG A 199 27.32 -6.58 -20.32
C ARG A 199 27.17 -5.36 -19.42
N VAL A 200 27.50 -4.20 -19.98
CA VAL A 200 27.29 -2.91 -19.31
C VAL A 200 25.99 -2.29 -19.82
N VAL A 201 25.15 -1.88 -18.88
CA VAL A 201 23.90 -1.16 -19.14
C VAL A 201 23.98 0.24 -18.54
N THR A 202 23.59 1.26 -19.30
CA THR A 202 23.55 2.65 -18.85
C THR A 202 22.12 3.11 -18.60
N MET A 203 21.95 4.00 -17.60
CA MET A 203 20.63 4.56 -17.29
C MET A 203 20.28 5.76 -18.17
N THR A 204 21.29 6.39 -18.78
CA THR A 204 21.14 7.57 -19.64
C THR A 204 22.00 7.44 -20.91
N ASP A 205 21.64 8.16 -21.96
CA ASP A 205 22.39 8.26 -23.22
C ASP A 205 23.81 8.82 -23.00
N SER A 206 24.02 9.64 -21.98
CA SER A 206 25.34 10.18 -21.63
C SER A 206 26.27 9.17 -20.96
N GLY A 207 25.78 7.95 -20.68
CA GLY A 207 26.55 6.93 -19.97
C GLY A 207 26.60 7.09 -18.46
N ALA A 208 25.87 8.07 -17.90
CA ALA A 208 25.76 8.21 -16.47
C ALA A 208 25.06 7.00 -15.84
N TRP A 209 25.49 6.63 -14.63
CA TRP A 209 24.99 5.43 -13.91
C TRP A 209 25.04 4.17 -14.79
N ALA A 210 26.26 3.75 -15.08
CA ALA A 210 26.54 2.51 -15.80
C ALA A 210 26.70 1.34 -14.82
N TYR A 211 26.16 0.20 -15.21
CA TYR A 211 26.17 -1.02 -14.40
C TYR A 211 26.61 -2.22 -15.22
N ARG A 212 27.53 -3.01 -14.70
CA ARG A 212 27.82 -4.35 -15.20
C ARG A 212 26.81 -5.31 -14.61
N VAL A 213 26.14 -6.05 -15.48
CA VAL A 213 25.14 -7.05 -15.09
C VAL A 213 25.83 -8.37 -14.80
N ASP A 214 25.46 -9.02 -13.70
CA ASP A 214 25.84 -10.38 -13.33
C ASP A 214 24.59 -11.23 -13.12
N VAL A 215 24.54 -12.41 -13.74
CA VAL A 215 23.40 -13.32 -13.65
C VAL A 215 23.86 -14.66 -13.11
N THR A 216 23.45 -14.99 -11.90
CA THR A 216 23.79 -16.24 -11.23
C THR A 216 22.57 -17.11 -11.01
N THR A 217 22.78 -18.42 -10.83
CA THR A 217 21.73 -19.36 -10.44
C THR A 217 21.98 -19.84 -9.03
N GLU A 218 21.00 -19.69 -8.15
CA GLU A 218 21.09 -20.08 -6.75
C GLU A 218 19.88 -20.92 -6.33
N THR A 219 20.09 -21.85 -5.40
CA THR A 219 18.99 -22.55 -4.72
C THR A 219 18.50 -21.69 -3.57
N ILE A 220 17.30 -21.17 -3.67
CA ILE A 220 16.68 -20.32 -2.65
C ILE A 220 15.38 -20.93 -2.12
N THR A 221 15.00 -20.51 -0.92
CA THR A 221 13.72 -20.90 -0.34
C THR A 221 12.68 -19.84 -0.64
N GLU A 222 11.69 -20.18 -1.47
CA GLU A 222 10.57 -19.32 -1.83
C GLU A 222 9.33 -19.62 -0.98
N THR A 223 8.58 -18.58 -0.64
CA THR A 223 7.27 -18.72 0.02
C THR A 223 6.22 -19.13 -1.01
N ALA A 224 5.45 -20.17 -0.70
CA ALA A 224 4.30 -20.59 -1.49
C ALA A 224 3.08 -19.74 -1.11
N HIS A 225 2.62 -18.91 -2.03
CA HIS A 225 1.42 -18.11 -1.92
C HIS A 225 0.29 -18.78 -2.70
N THR A 226 -0.75 -19.22 -2.01
CA THR A 226 -1.94 -19.79 -2.64
C THR A 226 -3.07 -18.78 -2.58
N VAL A 227 -3.58 -18.38 -3.73
CA VAL A 227 -4.78 -17.56 -3.86
C VAL A 227 -6.01 -18.44 -4.03
N MET A 228 -7.09 -18.04 -3.41
CA MET A 228 -8.42 -18.61 -3.50
C MET A 228 -9.43 -17.49 -3.68
N ALA A 229 -10.61 -17.80 -4.19
CA ALA A 229 -11.74 -16.88 -4.27
C ALA A 229 -12.86 -17.34 -3.31
N THR A 230 -13.56 -16.36 -2.75
CA THR A 230 -14.77 -16.61 -1.96
C THR A 230 -15.88 -15.74 -2.52
N GLU A 231 -17.02 -16.34 -2.89
CA GLU A 231 -18.20 -15.61 -3.34
C GLU A 231 -18.71 -14.72 -2.21
N VAL A 232 -18.88 -13.43 -2.48
CA VAL A 232 -19.32 -12.42 -1.51
C VAL A 232 -20.65 -11.81 -1.89
N ALA A 233 -21.07 -11.92 -3.16
CA ALA A 233 -22.35 -11.44 -3.64
C ALA A 233 -22.73 -12.17 -4.95
N THR A 234 -24.03 -12.32 -5.19
CA THR A 234 -24.62 -12.95 -6.39
C THR A 234 -25.28 -11.92 -7.31
N SER A 235 -25.26 -10.66 -6.92
CA SER A 235 -25.80 -9.54 -7.70
C SER A 235 -25.03 -8.26 -7.44
N GLN A 236 -25.10 -7.32 -8.37
CA GLN A 236 -24.48 -6.01 -8.24
C GLN A 236 -24.99 -5.22 -7.02
N SER A 237 -26.29 -5.35 -6.70
CA SER A 237 -26.86 -4.67 -5.54
C SER A 237 -26.30 -5.20 -4.21
N GLU A 238 -26.16 -6.52 -4.08
CA GLU A 238 -25.54 -7.14 -2.90
C GLU A 238 -24.05 -6.76 -2.84
N PHE A 239 -23.35 -6.77 -3.97
CA PHE A 239 -21.94 -6.39 -4.00
C PHE A 239 -21.74 -4.92 -3.65
N ARG A 240 -22.67 -4.02 -4.05
CA ARG A 240 -22.64 -2.63 -3.61
C ARG A 240 -22.66 -2.52 -2.08
N GLU A 241 -23.51 -3.29 -1.40
CA GLU A 241 -23.54 -3.31 0.08
C GLU A 241 -22.20 -3.78 0.68
N VAL A 242 -21.58 -4.80 0.08
CA VAL A 242 -20.23 -5.27 0.47
C VAL A 242 -19.19 -4.16 0.31
N VAL A 243 -19.19 -3.45 -0.81
CA VAL A 243 -18.25 -2.34 -1.09
C VAL A 243 -18.44 -1.21 -0.09
N PHE A 244 -19.68 -0.79 0.17
CA PHE A 244 -19.98 0.27 1.13
C PHE A 244 -19.56 -0.12 2.55
N GLY A 245 -19.78 -1.35 2.97
CA GLY A 245 -19.36 -1.83 4.29
C GLY A 245 -17.87 -2.08 4.46
N SER A 246 -17.10 -2.23 3.37
CA SER A 246 -15.69 -2.66 3.44
C SER A 246 -14.67 -1.69 2.84
N ARG A 247 -15.09 -0.79 1.94
CA ARG A 247 -14.19 0.10 1.18
C ARG A 247 -14.48 1.58 1.38
N ILE A 248 -15.73 1.96 1.66
CA ILE A 248 -16.08 3.35 1.89
C ILE A 248 -15.81 3.70 3.34
N ASP A 249 -14.90 4.65 3.57
CA ASP A 249 -14.50 5.08 4.91
C ASP A 249 -15.50 6.07 5.53
N ALA A 250 -16.14 6.90 4.68
CA ALA A 250 -17.16 7.84 5.08
C ALA A 250 -18.30 7.90 4.04
N GLU A 251 -19.53 7.88 4.51
CA GLU A 251 -20.74 8.11 3.72
C GLU A 251 -21.45 9.32 4.31
N LEU A 252 -21.58 10.39 3.55
CA LEU A 252 -22.13 11.66 3.98
C LEU A 252 -23.11 12.22 2.95
N THR A 253 -24.13 12.88 3.46
CA THR A 253 -25.02 13.71 2.64
C THR A 253 -24.83 15.20 2.99
N PRO A 254 -25.14 16.13 2.08
CA PRO A 254 -25.05 17.57 2.37
C PRO A 254 -25.85 18.01 3.61
N ALA A 255 -26.91 17.27 3.95
CA ALA A 255 -27.78 17.59 5.10
C ALA A 255 -27.18 17.17 6.45
N GLU A 256 -26.21 16.24 6.47
CA GLU A 256 -25.59 15.74 7.71
C GLU A 256 -24.47 16.67 8.20
N LEU A 257 -23.94 17.53 7.35
CA LEU A 257 -22.89 18.48 7.71
C LEU A 257 -23.49 19.84 8.07
N PRO A 258 -23.01 20.50 9.15
CA PRO A 258 -23.25 21.92 9.39
C PRO A 258 -22.81 22.76 8.19
N ALA A 259 -23.46 23.92 7.98
CA ALA A 259 -23.26 24.72 6.78
C ALA A 259 -21.80 25.15 6.57
N ASP A 260 -21.11 25.53 7.65
CA ASP A 260 -19.73 25.96 7.66
C ASP A 260 -18.74 24.79 7.37
N ALA A 261 -18.98 23.61 7.93
CA ALA A 261 -18.20 22.41 7.64
C ALA A 261 -18.41 21.92 6.19
N ARG A 262 -19.64 22.05 5.69
CA ARG A 262 -19.95 21.73 4.29
C ARG A 262 -19.27 22.70 3.31
N GLU A 263 -19.22 24.00 3.62
CA GLU A 263 -18.52 24.98 2.79
C GLU A 263 -17.04 24.61 2.62
N ILE A 264 -16.38 24.16 3.68
CA ILE A 264 -14.99 23.66 3.62
C ILE A 264 -14.88 22.41 2.73
N LEU A 265 -15.81 21.46 2.86
CA LEU A 265 -15.82 20.26 2.02
C LEU A 265 -16.01 20.62 0.54
N ASP A 266 -16.97 21.49 0.23
CA ASP A 266 -17.26 21.93 -1.13
C ASP A 266 -16.07 22.70 -1.73
N GLU A 267 -15.36 23.53 -0.94
CA GLU A 267 -14.13 24.19 -1.34
C GLU A 267 -13.01 23.19 -1.65
N ALA A 268 -12.82 22.20 -0.78
CA ALA A 268 -11.82 21.15 -0.99
C ALA A 268 -12.11 20.31 -2.25
N ILE A 269 -13.39 19.98 -2.51
CA ILE A 269 -13.82 19.29 -3.74
C ILE A 269 -13.56 20.15 -4.98
N ALA A 270 -13.90 21.43 -4.94
CA ALA A 270 -13.74 22.33 -6.09
C ALA A 270 -12.26 22.64 -6.38
N GLY A 271 -11.44 22.80 -5.36
CA GLY A 271 -10.02 23.16 -5.45
C GLY A 271 -9.05 21.98 -5.44
N GLY A 272 -9.53 20.77 -5.16
CA GLY A 272 -8.70 19.59 -4.95
C GLY A 272 -8.01 19.54 -3.58
N THR A 273 -7.93 20.68 -2.89
CA THR A 273 -7.27 20.79 -1.59
C THR A 273 -7.80 21.99 -0.80
N TYR A 274 -8.03 21.81 0.49
CA TYR A 274 -8.27 22.87 1.47
C TYR A 274 -7.13 22.87 2.49
N THR A 275 -6.63 24.06 2.84
CA THR A 275 -5.49 24.21 3.76
C THR A 275 -5.84 25.14 4.90
N GLU A 276 -5.44 24.79 6.12
CA GLU A 276 -5.68 25.59 7.32
C GLU A 276 -4.50 25.49 8.31
N GLU A 277 -4.07 26.61 8.85
CA GLU A 277 -3.06 26.67 9.90
C GLU A 277 -3.65 26.35 11.28
N ALA A 278 -2.80 25.85 12.18
CA ALA A 278 -3.18 25.65 13.57
C ALA A 278 -3.40 26.99 14.31
N PRO A 279 -4.40 27.09 15.22
CA PRO A 279 -5.36 26.04 15.59
C PRO A 279 -6.48 25.87 14.57
N LYS A 280 -6.90 24.64 14.33
CA LYS A 280 -8.02 24.33 13.43
C LYS A 280 -9.30 25.05 13.88
N THR A 281 -10.10 25.52 12.91
CA THR A 281 -11.44 26.04 13.19
C THR A 281 -12.39 24.95 13.65
N ALA A 282 -13.44 25.31 14.38
CA ALA A 282 -14.45 24.35 14.82
C ALA A 282 -15.19 23.69 13.63
N ALA A 283 -15.34 24.41 12.53
CA ALA A 283 -15.93 23.89 11.28
C ALA A 283 -15.05 22.79 10.67
N PHE A 284 -13.74 23.04 10.58
CA PHE A 284 -12.79 22.06 10.05
C PHE A 284 -12.66 20.84 10.97
N GLU A 285 -12.61 21.02 12.28
CA GLU A 285 -12.63 19.91 13.23
C GLU A 285 -13.89 19.03 13.10
N THR A 286 -15.05 19.67 12.88
CA THR A 286 -16.31 18.98 12.64
C THR A 286 -16.28 18.17 11.35
N LEU A 287 -15.76 18.73 10.26
CA LEU A 287 -15.57 18.03 9.01
C LEU A 287 -14.61 16.85 9.16
N LEU A 288 -13.45 17.07 9.77
CA LEU A 288 -12.48 16.00 10.01
C LEU A 288 -13.06 14.86 10.87
N ALA A 289 -13.88 15.18 11.85
CA ALA A 289 -14.57 14.17 12.66
C ALA A 289 -15.57 13.35 11.82
N ALA A 290 -16.35 14.00 10.93
CA ALA A 290 -17.28 13.35 10.02
C ALA A 290 -16.56 12.45 8.99
N LEU A 291 -15.37 12.84 8.53
CA LEU A 291 -14.50 12.06 7.64
C LEU A 291 -13.67 10.97 8.36
N GLY A 292 -13.84 10.81 9.68
CA GLY A 292 -13.03 9.85 10.46
C GLY A 292 -11.56 10.23 10.61
N LEU A 293 -11.22 11.51 10.41
CA LEU A 293 -9.85 12.05 10.45
C LEU A 293 -9.55 12.82 11.76
N GLY A 294 -10.49 12.95 12.67
CA GLY A 294 -10.36 13.79 13.88
C GLY A 294 -9.20 13.43 14.81
N ALA A 295 -8.68 12.21 14.74
CA ALA A 295 -7.55 11.71 15.55
C ALA A 295 -6.25 11.56 14.76
N VAL A 296 -6.16 12.13 13.56
CA VAL A 296 -4.97 12.01 12.71
C VAL A 296 -3.94 13.07 13.10
N ASP A 297 -2.76 12.62 13.54
CA ASP A 297 -1.69 13.50 14.01
C ASP A 297 -0.69 13.92 12.92
N THR A 298 -0.47 13.06 11.91
CA THR A 298 0.54 13.32 10.85
C THR A 298 -0.05 13.23 9.46
N ALA A 299 -0.51 12.05 9.05
CA ALA A 299 -1.11 11.84 7.74
C ALA A 299 -2.06 10.64 7.74
N ALA A 300 -3.12 10.76 6.94
CA ALA A 300 -3.95 9.65 6.50
C ALA A 300 -4.34 9.91 5.04
N ASN A 301 -4.16 8.95 4.17
CA ASN A 301 -4.45 9.09 2.75
C ASN A 301 -5.13 7.85 2.16
N GLY A 302 -5.62 7.98 0.93
CA GLY A 302 -6.21 6.87 0.20
C GLY A 302 -7.55 6.41 0.73
N LYS A 303 -8.22 7.21 1.56
CA LYS A 303 -9.56 6.96 2.07
C LYS A 303 -10.62 7.28 1.04
N LEU A 304 -11.78 6.63 1.12
CA LEU A 304 -12.88 6.79 0.18
C LEU A 304 -14.09 7.41 0.87
N LEU A 305 -14.62 8.47 0.26
CA LEU A 305 -15.83 9.20 0.65
C LEU A 305 -16.90 9.01 -0.42
N TRP A 306 -18.10 8.63 0.01
CA TRP A 306 -19.31 8.74 -0.78
C TRP A 306 -20.07 10.00 -0.34
N TYR A 307 -20.21 10.98 -1.23
CA TYR A 307 -20.86 12.26 -0.95
C TYR A 307 -21.64 12.76 -2.15
N ASP A 308 -22.91 13.10 -1.94
CA ASP A 308 -23.83 13.63 -2.96
C ASP A 308 -23.86 12.77 -4.24
N ASP A 309 -24.00 11.45 -4.08
CA ASP A 309 -24.00 10.44 -5.15
C ASP A 309 -22.71 10.36 -5.99
N GLU A 310 -21.60 10.86 -5.44
CA GLU A 310 -20.29 10.81 -6.08
C GLU A 310 -19.22 10.16 -5.18
N LEU A 311 -18.23 9.53 -5.81
CA LEU A 311 -17.10 8.89 -5.12
C LEU A 311 -15.88 9.80 -5.15
N TYR A 312 -15.25 9.97 -3.98
CA TYR A 312 -14.03 10.74 -3.83
C TYR A 312 -12.95 9.93 -3.10
N ARG A 313 -11.69 10.19 -3.46
CA ARG A 313 -10.54 9.83 -2.65
C ARG A 313 -10.16 11.04 -1.81
N TYR A 314 -9.88 10.81 -0.52
CA TYR A 314 -9.46 11.89 0.35
C TYR A 314 -8.29 11.52 1.25
N GLY A 315 -7.61 12.53 1.74
CA GLY A 315 -6.51 12.40 2.68
C GLY A 315 -6.25 13.68 3.44
N LEU A 316 -5.71 13.55 4.65
CA LEU A 316 -5.25 14.66 5.48
C LEU A 316 -3.73 14.55 5.66
N TYR A 317 -3.04 15.67 5.51
CA TYR A 317 -1.61 15.81 5.80
C TYR A 317 -1.42 16.92 6.83
N SER A 318 -0.47 16.72 7.73
CA SER A 318 -0.08 17.72 8.71
C SER A 318 1.41 17.98 8.57
N ASN A 319 1.77 19.18 8.15
CA ASN A 319 3.13 19.62 7.98
C ASN A 319 3.50 20.60 9.11
N THR A 320 4.68 20.46 9.66
CA THR A 320 5.27 21.45 10.56
C THR A 320 6.27 22.26 9.75
N THR A 321 6.05 23.56 9.63
CA THR A 321 6.98 24.45 8.97
C THR A 321 7.87 25.05 10.05
N GLU A 322 9.17 24.70 10.05
CA GLU A 322 10.17 25.43 10.82
C GLU A 322 10.41 26.77 10.11
N ASP A 323 10.13 27.90 10.76
CA ASP A 323 10.54 29.18 10.25
C ASP A 323 12.08 29.23 10.24
N GLY A 324 12.63 29.06 9.03
CA GLY A 324 14.07 29.12 8.80
C GLY A 324 14.60 30.50 9.14
N SER A 325 15.44 30.54 10.17
CA SER A 325 16.26 31.68 10.54
C SER A 325 17.39 31.91 9.57
#